data_d65acb1625796b39a3ae11f7f445f21e
#
_entry.id   d65acb1625796b39a3ae11f7f445f21e
#
_cell.length_a   1.000
_cell.length_b   1.000
_cell.length_c   1.000
_cell.angle_alpha   90.00
_cell.angle_beta   90.00
_cell.angle_gamma   90.00
#
_symmetry.space_group_name_H-M   'P 1'
#
loop_
_entity.id
_entity.type
_entity.pdbx_description
1 polymer ?
#
loop_
_entity_poly.entity_id
_entity_poly.type
_entity_poly.pdbx_seq_one_letter_code
_entity_poly.pdbx_strand_id
1 'polypeptide(L)'
;MGITLSDCYNTAQFRRLAKARLPGPIFHYIDGAADDEVTYRRNTEAYEVCDLVPNVLAGVEHIDLSTTVMGIPMDMPLFLSPTALQRLFHHDGERAVGRAAEAFNTLFGISSLATVGIDEIGETIRTPKIFQLYYHKDKALTWGMIDRCLEAGFDALALTVDTIVGGNRERDLWTGFTSPPRLTPSSLVSFATHPSWTLNYLLREPFELSNLKDHIPEGSNVSISVSDYFSTMLDQTMDWDAAAEVRKRWGKAFCLKGIMSVEDARKAVDIGADAIMVSNHGGRQLDGSRSPFDQLAEIVDAVGDQIDVICDGGIQRGTHVLKALSVGAKACSGGRWYLYALAGAGQAGVERALTNMQSELLRDMKLMGAKTIGDLSRTNLRFR
;
A
#
# COMPACT_ATOMS: atom_id res chain seq x y z
N MET A 1 16.68 19.14 20.14
CA MET A 1 16.99 18.74 18.74
C MET A 1 15.76 18.07 18.12
N GLY A 2 15.44 18.39 16.86
CA GLY A 2 14.36 17.72 16.15
C GLY A 2 14.75 16.29 15.78
N ILE A 3 13.76 15.40 15.58
CA ILE A 3 13.97 14.03 15.09
C ILE A 3 14.59 14.05 13.68
N THR A 4 15.55 13.19 13.42
CA THR A 4 16.27 13.04 12.16
C THR A 4 16.10 11.62 11.61
N LEU A 5 16.55 11.35 10.39
CA LEU A 5 16.48 10.01 9.80
C LEU A 5 17.28 8.98 10.60
N SER A 6 18.43 9.37 11.19
CA SER A 6 19.25 8.49 12.01
C SER A 6 18.54 7.99 13.28
N ASP A 7 17.54 8.74 13.77
CA ASP A 7 16.73 8.40 14.95
C ASP A 7 15.56 7.45 14.60
N CYS A 8 15.40 7.10 13.31
CA CYS A 8 14.27 6.29 12.85
C CYS A 8 14.63 4.80 12.84
N TYR A 9 14.29 4.09 13.90
CA TYR A 9 14.49 2.65 14.09
C TYR A 9 13.19 1.83 13.87
N ASN A 10 12.02 2.49 13.75
CA ASN A 10 10.72 1.83 13.58
C ASN A 10 9.70 2.78 12.94
N THR A 11 8.56 2.24 12.56
CA THR A 11 7.47 2.99 11.91
C THR A 11 6.98 4.18 12.73
N ALA A 12 6.91 4.07 14.06
CA ALA A 12 6.45 5.17 14.93
C ALA A 12 7.41 6.38 14.86
N GLN A 13 8.71 6.15 14.73
CA GLN A 13 9.70 7.22 14.59
C GLN A 13 9.65 7.85 13.19
N PHE A 14 9.46 7.07 12.12
CA PHE A 14 9.20 7.63 10.80
C PHE A 14 7.92 8.46 10.77
N ARG A 15 6.85 8.02 11.44
CA ARG A 15 5.61 8.80 11.58
C ARG A 15 5.86 10.14 12.28
N ARG A 16 6.69 10.17 13.35
CA ARG A 16 7.09 11.42 14.02
C ARG A 16 7.91 12.32 13.10
N LEU A 17 8.85 11.76 12.33
CA LEU A 17 9.65 12.50 11.36
C LEU A 17 8.75 13.09 10.25
N ALA A 18 7.84 12.29 9.69
CA ALA A 18 6.85 12.76 8.70
C ALA A 18 6.01 13.92 9.25
N LYS A 19 5.52 13.80 10.49
CA LYS A 19 4.75 14.86 11.15
C LYS A 19 5.54 16.16 11.32
N ALA A 20 6.85 16.07 11.50
CA ALA A 20 7.73 17.23 11.63
C ALA A 20 8.11 17.85 10.25
N ARG A 21 7.87 17.16 9.15
CA ARG A 21 8.22 17.59 7.79
C ARG A 21 7.04 18.07 6.97
N LEU A 22 5.85 17.52 7.22
CA LEU A 22 4.65 17.79 6.44
C LEU A 22 3.74 18.81 7.12
N PRO A 23 3.14 19.72 6.34
CA PRO A 23 2.00 20.51 6.82
C PRO A 23 0.88 19.62 7.36
N GLY A 24 0.15 20.09 8.37
CA GLY A 24 -0.90 19.33 9.05
C GLY A 24 -1.90 18.66 8.11
N PRO A 25 -2.51 19.37 7.15
CA PRO A 25 -3.45 18.75 6.20
C PRO A 25 -2.84 17.57 5.44
N ILE A 26 -1.60 17.70 4.96
CA ILE A 26 -0.89 16.65 4.21
C ILE A 26 -0.54 15.47 5.12
N PHE A 27 -0.08 15.73 6.34
CA PHE A 27 0.19 14.68 7.32
C PHE A 27 -1.08 13.90 7.66
N HIS A 28 -2.19 14.59 7.94
CA HIS A 28 -3.46 13.95 8.29
C HIS A 28 -4.05 13.13 7.14
N TYR A 29 -3.81 13.52 5.89
CA TYR A 29 -4.21 12.71 4.75
C TYR A 29 -3.54 11.31 4.74
N ILE A 30 -2.24 11.22 5.07
CA ILE A 30 -1.56 9.91 5.20
C ILE A 30 -2.04 9.17 6.45
N ASP A 31 -2.09 9.89 7.58
CA ASP A 31 -2.23 9.33 8.92
C ASP A 31 -3.68 8.97 9.26
N GLY A 32 -4.66 9.65 8.64
CA GLY A 32 -6.07 9.48 8.90
C GLY A 32 -6.69 8.23 8.29
N ALA A 33 -7.88 7.91 8.78
CA ALA A 33 -8.71 6.82 8.30
C ALA A 33 -10.19 7.25 8.25
N ALA A 34 -11.12 6.31 8.05
CA ALA A 34 -12.55 6.61 7.98
C ALA A 34 -13.18 6.71 9.36
N ASP A 35 -14.19 7.56 9.47
CA ASP A 35 -15.09 7.75 10.62
C ASP A 35 -14.33 7.81 11.96
N ASP A 36 -14.63 6.94 12.91
CA ASP A 36 -14.01 6.84 14.24
C ASP A 36 -12.63 6.16 14.24
N GLU A 37 -12.13 5.72 13.07
CA GLU A 37 -10.84 5.05 12.88
C GLU A 37 -10.68 3.76 13.71
N VAL A 38 -11.76 3.08 14.00
CA VAL A 38 -11.76 1.81 14.74
C VAL A 38 -11.01 0.74 13.96
N THR A 39 -11.33 0.59 12.67
CA THR A 39 -10.64 -0.37 11.77
C THR A 39 -9.16 -0.07 11.66
N TYR A 40 -8.79 1.20 11.53
CA TYR A 40 -7.38 1.61 11.46
C TYR A 40 -6.57 1.15 12.68
N ARG A 41 -7.09 1.36 13.88
CA ARG A 41 -6.43 0.91 15.11
C ARG A 41 -6.35 -0.62 15.17
N ARG A 42 -7.47 -1.30 14.92
CA ARG A 42 -7.55 -2.77 14.92
C ARG A 42 -6.60 -3.42 13.92
N ASN A 43 -6.33 -2.79 12.78
CA ASN A 43 -5.41 -3.35 11.79
C ASN A 43 -4.02 -3.65 12.36
N THR A 44 -3.53 -2.86 13.31
CA THR A 44 -2.25 -3.10 13.97
C THR A 44 -2.43 -3.87 15.29
N GLU A 45 -3.46 -3.55 16.08
CA GLU A 45 -3.75 -4.21 17.37
C GLU A 45 -4.03 -5.71 17.21
N ALA A 46 -4.59 -6.14 16.06
CA ALA A 46 -4.84 -7.55 15.76
C ALA A 46 -3.57 -8.42 15.84
N TYR A 47 -2.41 -7.85 15.51
CA TYR A 47 -1.15 -8.58 15.68
C TYR A 47 -0.74 -8.73 17.16
N GLU A 48 -1.21 -7.88 18.05
CA GLU A 48 -0.83 -7.90 19.47
C GLU A 48 -1.48 -9.05 20.23
N VAL A 49 -2.64 -9.54 19.75
CA VAL A 49 -3.35 -10.69 20.37
C VAL A 49 -2.84 -12.05 19.91
N CYS A 50 -1.83 -12.06 19.06
CA CYS A 50 -1.19 -13.26 18.54
C CYS A 50 0.28 -13.31 18.95
N ASP A 51 0.68 -14.31 19.70
CA ASP A 51 2.05 -14.52 20.17
C ASP A 51 2.82 -15.44 19.20
N LEU A 52 4.12 -15.16 19.03
CA LEU A 52 5.06 -16.03 18.33
C LEU A 52 5.64 -17.07 19.28
N VAL A 53 5.67 -18.33 18.85
CA VAL A 53 6.25 -19.45 19.60
C VAL A 53 7.54 -19.90 18.90
N PRO A 54 8.72 -19.57 19.46
CA PRO A 54 9.99 -19.91 18.84
C PRO A 54 10.38 -21.37 19.06
N ASN A 55 11.15 -21.93 18.14
CA ASN A 55 11.86 -23.18 18.28
C ASN A 55 13.35 -22.89 18.52
N VAL A 56 13.93 -23.46 19.57
CA VAL A 56 15.33 -23.26 19.93
C VAL A 56 16.23 -24.39 19.44
N LEU A 57 17.54 -24.17 19.41
CA LEU A 57 18.55 -25.15 19.03
C LEU A 57 18.41 -25.66 17.56
N ALA A 58 17.77 -24.86 16.70
CA ALA A 58 17.50 -25.23 15.30
C ALA A 58 18.74 -25.10 14.36
N GLY A 59 19.88 -24.61 14.84
CA GLY A 59 21.11 -24.48 14.05
C GLY A 59 20.94 -23.57 12.83
N VAL A 60 20.28 -22.44 13.01
CA VAL A 60 20.06 -21.45 11.93
C VAL A 60 21.30 -20.60 11.75
N GLU A 61 22.05 -20.88 10.68
CA GLU A 61 23.22 -20.09 10.28
C GLU A 61 22.83 -19.01 9.26
N HIS A 62 22.19 -19.43 8.19
CA HIS A 62 21.72 -18.58 7.11
C HIS A 62 20.21 -18.55 7.06
N ILE A 63 19.66 -17.42 6.64
CA ILE A 63 18.22 -17.19 6.50
C ILE A 63 17.94 -16.75 5.08
N ASP A 64 16.98 -17.40 4.44
CA ASP A 64 16.45 -17.03 3.13
C ASP A 64 15.06 -16.40 3.32
N LEU A 65 14.95 -15.10 2.99
CA LEU A 65 13.71 -14.33 3.01
C LEU A 65 12.99 -14.34 1.66
N SER A 66 13.58 -14.94 0.63
CA SER A 66 13.02 -14.90 -0.71
C SER A 66 11.65 -15.58 -0.79
N THR A 67 10.80 -15.04 -1.62
CA THR A 67 9.46 -15.59 -1.92
C THR A 67 9.10 -15.31 -3.37
N THR A 68 8.02 -15.94 -3.83
CA THR A 68 7.44 -15.69 -5.15
C THR A 68 5.96 -15.41 -4.97
N VAL A 69 5.47 -14.29 -5.52
CA VAL A 69 4.05 -13.92 -5.49
C VAL A 69 3.56 -13.75 -6.92
N MET A 70 2.48 -14.43 -7.29
CA MET A 70 1.96 -14.43 -8.68
C MET A 70 3.03 -14.80 -9.72
N GLY A 71 3.96 -15.69 -9.37
CA GLY A 71 5.11 -16.02 -10.22
C GLY A 71 6.24 -14.98 -10.22
N ILE A 72 6.12 -13.89 -9.50
CA ILE A 72 7.09 -12.78 -9.44
C ILE A 72 8.02 -13.01 -8.24
N PRO A 73 9.36 -13.17 -8.45
CA PRO A 73 10.31 -13.34 -7.35
C PRO A 73 10.56 -12.03 -6.59
N MET A 74 10.75 -12.14 -5.30
CA MET A 74 11.12 -11.04 -4.39
C MET A 74 12.15 -11.53 -3.36
N ASP A 75 13.08 -10.67 -2.95
CA ASP A 75 14.11 -11.01 -1.97
C ASP A 75 13.62 -10.97 -0.51
N MET A 76 12.40 -10.47 -0.28
CA MET A 76 11.74 -10.51 1.03
C MET A 76 10.20 -10.55 0.87
N PRO A 77 9.47 -11.13 1.87
CA PRO A 77 8.04 -11.32 1.80
C PRO A 77 7.22 -10.08 2.18
N LEU A 78 7.75 -8.90 1.89
CA LEU A 78 7.10 -7.62 2.13
C LEU A 78 7.33 -6.68 0.95
N PHE A 79 6.26 -6.11 0.41
CA PHE A 79 6.33 -5.16 -0.69
C PHE A 79 5.59 -3.85 -0.42
N LEU A 80 5.84 -2.87 -1.27
CA LEU A 80 5.32 -1.52 -1.16
C LEU A 80 3.92 -1.47 -1.78
N SER A 81 2.89 -1.42 -0.92
CA SER A 81 1.49 -1.36 -1.36
C SER A 81 1.22 -0.11 -2.21
N PRO A 82 0.36 -0.18 -3.24
CA PRO A 82 0.04 0.99 -4.05
C PRO A 82 -0.59 2.11 -3.22
N THR A 83 -0.03 3.30 -3.30
CA THR A 83 -0.54 4.49 -2.62
C THR A 83 -0.58 5.68 -3.56
N ALA A 84 -1.59 6.52 -3.38
CA ALA A 84 -1.81 7.71 -4.21
C ALA A 84 -0.96 8.90 -3.78
N LEU A 85 -0.76 9.88 -4.69
CA LEU A 85 -0.34 11.25 -4.38
C LEU A 85 1.08 11.35 -3.77
N GLN A 86 2.00 10.47 -4.10
CA GLN A 86 3.27 10.38 -3.38
C GLN A 86 4.14 11.64 -3.49
N ARG A 87 4.06 12.39 -4.63
CA ARG A 87 4.78 13.68 -4.77
C ARG A 87 4.23 14.78 -3.86
N LEU A 88 3.04 14.60 -3.30
CA LEU A 88 2.53 15.50 -2.28
C LEU A 88 3.30 15.37 -0.95
N PHE A 89 3.88 14.20 -0.69
CA PHE A 89 4.63 13.92 0.54
C PHE A 89 6.12 14.22 0.40
N HIS A 90 6.67 13.96 -0.79
CA HIS A 90 8.04 14.29 -1.15
C HIS A 90 8.11 14.53 -2.67
N HIS A 91 8.87 15.53 -3.10
CA HIS A 91 8.91 15.94 -4.50
C HIS A 91 9.27 14.83 -5.50
N ASP A 92 10.06 13.83 -5.09
CA ASP A 92 10.39 12.67 -5.91
C ASP A 92 9.30 11.60 -5.95
N GLY A 93 8.39 11.56 -4.96
CA GLY A 93 7.23 10.68 -4.93
C GLY A 93 7.52 9.24 -5.31
N GLU A 94 6.78 8.73 -6.28
CA GLU A 94 6.87 7.37 -6.80
C GLU A 94 8.25 7.02 -7.35
N ARG A 95 9.01 8.00 -7.87
CA ARG A 95 10.40 7.81 -8.34
C ARG A 95 11.31 7.36 -7.20
N ALA A 96 11.21 8.03 -6.04
CA ALA A 96 12.00 7.71 -4.85
C ALA A 96 11.63 6.32 -4.29
N VAL A 97 10.34 6.00 -4.25
CA VAL A 97 9.84 4.72 -3.75
C VAL A 97 10.22 3.58 -4.70
N GLY A 98 10.11 3.79 -6.01
CA GLY A 98 10.49 2.80 -7.02
C GLY A 98 11.99 2.46 -6.97
N ARG A 99 12.86 3.48 -6.88
CA ARG A 99 14.32 3.25 -6.72
C ARG A 99 14.67 2.52 -5.42
N ALA A 100 13.97 2.84 -4.33
CA ALA A 100 14.15 2.11 -3.07
C ALA A 100 13.67 0.66 -3.19
N ALA A 101 12.54 0.39 -3.83
CA ALA A 101 12.06 -0.96 -4.10
C ALA A 101 13.05 -1.78 -4.95
N GLU A 102 13.64 -1.14 -5.97
CA GLU A 102 14.67 -1.73 -6.83
C GLU A 102 15.91 -2.13 -6.04
N ALA A 103 16.38 -1.29 -5.11
CA ALA A 103 17.54 -1.57 -4.26
C ALA A 103 17.33 -2.80 -3.35
N PHE A 104 16.08 -3.19 -3.08
CA PHE A 104 15.72 -4.35 -2.26
C PHE A 104 15.08 -5.49 -3.06
N ASN A 105 15.06 -5.40 -4.39
CA ASN A 105 14.43 -6.37 -5.28
C ASN A 105 13.05 -6.83 -4.77
N THR A 106 12.20 -5.86 -4.44
CA THR A 106 10.83 -6.11 -3.97
C THR A 106 9.80 -5.50 -4.91
N LEU A 107 8.57 -6.01 -4.87
CA LEU A 107 7.47 -5.57 -5.74
C LEU A 107 7.06 -4.12 -5.39
N PHE A 108 6.95 -3.28 -6.40
CA PHE A 108 6.52 -1.89 -6.26
C PHE A 108 5.08 -1.70 -6.74
N GLY A 109 4.18 -1.29 -5.84
CA GLY A 109 2.80 -0.98 -6.14
C GLY A 109 2.60 0.47 -6.56
N ILE A 110 2.08 0.70 -7.76
CA ILE A 110 1.77 2.01 -8.33
C ILE A 110 0.26 2.20 -8.41
N SER A 111 -0.24 3.34 -7.95
CA SER A 111 -1.67 3.64 -7.94
C SER A 111 -2.14 4.28 -9.26
N SER A 112 -3.41 4.08 -9.63
CA SER A 112 -4.09 4.89 -10.66
C SER A 112 -4.00 6.38 -10.39
N LEU A 113 -3.94 6.78 -9.11
CA LEU A 113 -3.79 8.16 -8.65
C LEU A 113 -2.32 8.52 -8.36
N ALA A 114 -1.38 7.87 -9.05
CA ALA A 114 0.02 8.21 -8.96
C ALA A 114 0.30 9.59 -9.57
N THR A 115 1.30 10.25 -9.03
CA THR A 115 1.76 11.57 -9.47
C THR A 115 2.95 11.51 -10.42
N VAL A 116 3.44 10.30 -10.67
CA VAL A 116 4.38 9.95 -11.73
C VAL A 116 3.70 8.98 -12.68
N GLY A 117 3.78 9.20 -13.98
CA GLY A 117 3.05 8.44 -14.99
C GLY A 117 3.52 6.99 -15.13
N ILE A 118 2.61 6.13 -15.61
CA ILE A 118 2.89 4.72 -15.93
C ILE A 118 4.13 4.60 -16.82
N ASP A 119 4.21 5.43 -17.85
CA ASP A 119 5.26 5.36 -18.87
C ASP A 119 6.64 5.67 -18.28
N GLU A 120 6.75 6.75 -17.50
CA GLU A 120 7.99 7.13 -16.84
C GLU A 120 8.45 6.05 -15.81
N ILE A 121 7.52 5.49 -15.05
CA ILE A 121 7.83 4.40 -14.12
C ILE A 121 8.31 3.16 -14.89
N GLY A 122 7.68 2.82 -16.01
CA GLY A 122 8.11 1.71 -16.87
C GLY A 122 9.54 1.91 -17.41
N GLU A 123 9.88 3.12 -17.82
CA GLU A 123 11.20 3.46 -18.36
C GLU A 123 12.31 3.50 -17.29
N THR A 124 12.00 3.99 -16.08
CA THR A 124 13.02 4.36 -15.09
C THR A 124 13.21 3.33 -13.97
N ILE A 125 12.19 2.53 -13.64
CA ILE A 125 12.22 1.59 -12.53
C ILE A 125 12.30 0.15 -13.07
N ARG A 126 13.28 -0.63 -12.58
CA ARG A 126 13.58 -1.99 -13.06
C ARG A 126 13.03 -3.11 -12.17
N THR A 127 12.73 -2.83 -10.90
CA THR A 127 12.09 -3.84 -10.03
C THR A 127 10.73 -4.26 -10.57
N PRO A 128 10.23 -5.46 -10.25
CA PRO A 128 8.87 -5.87 -10.59
C PRO A 128 7.82 -4.85 -10.12
N LYS A 129 6.81 -4.62 -10.96
CA LYS A 129 5.79 -3.57 -10.78
C LYS A 129 4.39 -4.15 -10.83
N ILE A 130 3.55 -3.76 -9.87
CA ILE A 130 2.12 -4.04 -9.87
C ILE A 130 1.35 -2.71 -9.97
N PHE A 131 0.49 -2.59 -10.95
CA PHE A 131 -0.37 -1.42 -11.12
C PHE A 131 -1.71 -1.64 -10.41
N GLN A 132 -2.08 -0.72 -9.52
CA GLN A 132 -3.38 -0.72 -8.88
C GLN A 132 -4.36 0.07 -9.76
N LEU A 133 -5.39 -0.61 -10.22
CA LEU A 133 -6.43 -0.09 -11.10
C LEU A 133 -7.73 0.16 -10.32
N TYR A 134 -8.33 1.33 -10.51
CA TYR A 134 -9.73 1.56 -10.24
C TYR A 134 -10.56 1.35 -11.51
N TYR A 135 -11.77 0.84 -11.37
CA TYR A 135 -12.68 0.65 -12.49
C TYR A 135 -13.52 1.91 -12.73
N HIS A 136 -13.36 2.53 -13.90
CA HIS A 136 -13.97 3.82 -14.20
C HIS A 136 -15.29 3.67 -14.96
N LYS A 137 -16.19 4.67 -14.82
CA LYS A 137 -17.38 4.80 -15.67
C LYS A 137 -17.00 4.91 -17.14
N ASP A 138 -15.97 5.74 -17.41
CA ASP A 138 -15.34 5.77 -18.72
C ASP A 138 -14.45 4.54 -18.91
N LYS A 139 -14.95 3.57 -19.66
CA LYS A 139 -14.23 2.34 -19.95
C LYS A 139 -12.98 2.58 -20.78
N ALA A 140 -12.97 3.63 -21.64
CA ALA A 140 -11.79 3.97 -22.44
C ALA A 140 -10.61 4.35 -21.53
N LEU A 141 -10.86 5.07 -20.43
CA LEU A 141 -9.84 5.36 -19.43
C LEU A 141 -9.31 4.08 -18.76
N THR A 142 -10.20 3.18 -18.35
CA THR A 142 -9.82 1.90 -17.73
C THR A 142 -8.94 1.07 -18.67
N TRP A 143 -9.37 0.90 -19.91
CA TRP A 143 -8.65 0.12 -20.92
C TRP A 143 -7.34 0.78 -21.33
N GLY A 144 -7.34 2.10 -21.49
CA GLY A 144 -6.14 2.87 -21.81
C GLY A 144 -5.04 2.73 -20.73
N MET A 145 -5.41 2.72 -19.44
CA MET A 145 -4.44 2.45 -18.36
C MET A 145 -3.87 1.04 -18.44
N ILE A 146 -4.70 0.04 -18.74
CA ILE A 146 -4.25 -1.36 -18.89
C ILE A 146 -3.26 -1.47 -20.07
N ASP A 147 -3.60 -0.90 -21.21
CA ASP A 147 -2.76 -0.96 -22.42
C ASP A 147 -1.40 -0.26 -22.17
N ARG A 148 -1.40 0.92 -21.55
CA ARG A 148 -0.16 1.61 -21.14
C ARG A 148 0.68 0.79 -20.15
N CYS A 149 0.06 0.11 -19.19
CA CYS A 149 0.79 -0.78 -18.28
C CYS A 149 1.43 -1.97 -19.00
N LEU A 150 0.74 -2.54 -20.01
CA LEU A 150 1.29 -3.62 -20.84
C LEU A 150 2.49 -3.13 -21.65
N GLU A 151 2.39 -1.96 -22.29
CA GLU A 151 3.45 -1.32 -23.07
C GLU A 151 4.65 -0.93 -22.18
N ALA A 152 4.39 -0.41 -20.98
CA ALA A 152 5.41 -0.01 -20.01
C ALA A 152 6.02 -1.19 -19.25
N GLY A 153 5.65 -2.44 -19.58
CA GLY A 153 6.25 -3.64 -19.02
C GLY A 153 5.93 -3.91 -17.55
N PHE A 154 4.71 -3.57 -17.10
CA PHE A 154 4.27 -3.96 -15.75
C PHE A 154 4.06 -5.47 -15.66
N ASP A 155 4.37 -6.04 -14.50
CA ASP A 155 4.37 -7.48 -14.26
C ASP A 155 3.01 -7.98 -13.80
N ALA A 156 2.31 -7.20 -12.99
CA ALA A 156 1.01 -7.54 -12.43
C ALA A 156 0.03 -6.36 -12.41
N LEU A 157 -1.27 -6.70 -12.35
CA LEU A 157 -2.37 -5.75 -12.17
C LEU A 157 -3.16 -6.10 -10.89
N ALA A 158 -3.43 -5.10 -10.05
CA ALA A 158 -4.31 -5.22 -8.89
C ALA A 158 -5.58 -4.40 -9.09
N LEU A 159 -6.71 -5.06 -9.37
CA LEU A 159 -8.01 -4.39 -9.41
C LEU A 159 -8.50 -4.14 -7.98
N THR A 160 -8.73 -2.88 -7.64
CA THR A 160 -9.25 -2.50 -6.32
C THR A 160 -10.76 -2.58 -6.31
N VAL A 161 -11.31 -3.40 -5.41
CA VAL A 161 -12.74 -3.72 -5.35
C VAL A 161 -13.45 -3.21 -4.08
N ASP A 162 -12.71 -2.66 -3.13
CA ASP A 162 -13.21 -2.12 -1.86
C ASP A 162 -13.51 -0.61 -1.90
N THR A 163 -13.39 0.03 -3.07
CA THR A 163 -13.47 1.48 -3.22
C THR A 163 -14.42 1.85 -4.36
N ILE A 164 -15.69 1.51 -4.22
CA ILE A 164 -16.76 1.94 -5.15
C ILE A 164 -17.25 3.35 -4.82
N VAL A 165 -17.07 3.79 -3.59
CA VAL A 165 -17.29 5.16 -3.08
C VAL A 165 -16.14 5.55 -2.17
N GLY A 166 -15.94 6.85 -1.94
CA GLY A 166 -14.94 7.33 -0.98
C GLY A 166 -15.39 7.11 0.46
N GLY A 167 -14.53 6.55 1.31
CA GLY A 167 -14.77 6.50 2.76
C GLY A 167 -14.80 7.91 3.38
N ASN A 168 -15.55 8.07 4.46
CA ASN A 168 -15.70 9.34 5.16
C ASN A 168 -14.44 9.66 5.99
N ARG A 169 -13.52 10.44 5.44
CA ARG A 169 -12.25 10.81 6.09
C ARG A 169 -12.40 12.16 6.79
N GLU A 170 -12.93 12.14 8.01
CA GLU A 170 -13.23 13.35 8.76
C GLU A 170 -12.00 14.25 8.99
N ARG A 171 -10.81 13.66 9.16
CA ARG A 171 -9.58 14.46 9.32
C ARG A 171 -9.26 15.29 8.08
N ASP A 172 -9.59 14.82 6.88
CA ASP A 172 -9.41 15.60 5.64
C ASP A 172 -10.36 16.80 5.64
N LEU A 173 -11.61 16.62 6.13
CA LEU A 173 -12.60 17.70 6.28
C LEU A 173 -12.14 18.74 7.31
N TRP A 174 -11.70 18.30 8.49
CA TRP A 174 -11.28 19.21 9.57
C TRP A 174 -10.04 20.03 9.21
N THR A 175 -9.12 19.45 8.44
CA THR A 175 -7.88 20.12 8.04
C THR A 175 -8.02 20.90 6.75
N GLY A 176 -9.18 20.85 6.10
CA GLY A 176 -9.44 21.52 4.82
C GLY A 176 -8.76 20.88 3.61
N PHE A 177 -8.31 19.64 3.74
CA PHE A 177 -7.83 18.83 2.60
C PHE A 177 -9.03 18.32 1.80
N THR A 178 -9.77 19.27 1.23
CA THR A 178 -11.00 19.07 0.45
C THR A 178 -10.82 19.59 -0.97
N SER A 179 -11.78 19.36 -1.84
CA SER A 179 -11.82 19.99 -3.17
C SER A 179 -13.10 20.83 -3.31
N PRO A 180 -12.96 22.13 -3.65
CA PRO A 180 -11.68 22.86 -3.62
C PRO A 180 -11.09 22.88 -2.20
N PRO A 181 -9.75 23.06 -2.05
CA PRO A 181 -9.12 23.13 -0.73
C PRO A 181 -9.70 24.27 0.11
N ARG A 182 -10.15 23.95 1.31
CA ARG A 182 -10.61 24.95 2.29
C ARG A 182 -9.45 25.36 3.17
N LEU A 183 -8.75 26.42 2.79
CA LEU A 183 -7.64 26.96 3.58
C LEU A 183 -8.21 27.59 4.87
N THR A 184 -8.13 26.85 5.96
CA THR A 184 -8.43 27.39 7.30
C THR A 184 -7.25 28.22 7.81
N PRO A 185 -7.44 29.14 8.76
CA PRO A 185 -6.32 29.88 9.36
C PRO A 185 -5.24 28.95 9.93
N SER A 186 -5.62 27.82 10.51
CA SER A 186 -4.69 26.82 11.03
C SER A 186 -3.91 26.10 9.93
N SER A 187 -4.54 25.80 8.79
CA SER A 187 -3.83 25.19 7.65
C SER A 187 -2.85 26.17 7.02
N LEU A 188 -3.21 27.45 6.89
CA LEU A 188 -2.30 28.49 6.41
C LEU A 188 -1.06 28.64 7.30
N VAL A 189 -1.26 28.71 8.62
CA VAL A 189 -0.14 28.71 9.58
C VAL A 189 0.70 27.44 9.42
N SER A 190 0.07 26.28 9.25
CA SER A 190 0.79 25.03 9.07
C SER A 190 1.64 25.04 7.81
N PHE A 191 1.16 25.53 6.67
CA PHE A 191 1.98 25.68 5.46
C PHE A 191 3.13 26.67 5.66
N ALA A 192 2.89 27.81 6.31
CA ALA A 192 3.91 28.82 6.59
C ALA A 192 5.03 28.29 7.52
N THR A 193 4.69 27.41 8.45
CA THR A 193 5.67 26.82 9.39
C THR A 193 6.43 25.63 8.82
N HIS A 194 6.10 25.17 7.58
CA HIS A 194 6.80 24.13 6.86
C HIS A 194 7.42 24.63 5.53
N PRO A 195 8.35 25.62 5.59
CA PRO A 195 8.83 26.30 4.38
C PRO A 195 9.55 25.34 3.42
N SER A 196 10.23 24.34 3.92
CA SER A 196 10.91 23.33 3.08
C SER A 196 9.91 22.58 2.19
N TRP A 197 8.77 22.13 2.73
CA TRP A 197 7.72 21.50 1.96
C TRP A 197 7.08 22.48 0.96
N THR A 198 6.73 23.67 1.44
CA THR A 198 6.06 24.71 0.63
C THR A 198 6.92 25.14 -0.56
N LEU A 199 8.23 25.36 -0.35
CA LEU A 199 9.16 25.72 -1.42
C LEU A 199 9.33 24.58 -2.42
N ASN A 200 9.46 23.34 -1.95
CA ASN A 200 9.53 22.19 -2.86
C ASN A 200 8.27 22.06 -3.72
N TYR A 201 7.08 22.24 -3.11
CA TYR A 201 5.82 22.20 -3.84
C TYR A 201 5.68 23.30 -4.90
N LEU A 202 6.15 24.53 -4.59
CA LEU A 202 6.03 25.69 -5.49
C LEU A 202 7.10 25.76 -6.57
N LEU A 203 8.33 25.28 -6.29
CA LEU A 203 9.49 25.46 -7.16
C LEU A 203 9.86 24.22 -7.99
N ARG A 204 9.23 23.08 -7.73
CA ARG A 204 9.43 21.85 -8.50
C ARG A 204 8.36 21.68 -9.57
N GLU A 205 8.42 20.57 -10.30
CA GLU A 205 7.41 20.20 -11.28
C GLU A 205 5.99 20.34 -10.71
N PRO A 206 5.02 20.85 -11.48
CA PRO A 206 3.63 20.92 -11.06
C PRO A 206 3.12 19.58 -10.54
N PHE A 207 2.30 19.63 -9.51
CA PHE A 207 1.62 18.44 -8.99
C PHE A 207 0.46 18.07 -9.91
N GLU A 208 0.51 16.90 -10.51
CA GLU A 208 -0.50 16.39 -11.42
C GLU A 208 -0.82 14.92 -11.13
N LEU A 209 -2.05 14.49 -11.42
CA LEU A 209 -2.43 13.10 -11.51
C LEU A 209 -2.08 12.58 -12.90
N SER A 210 -0.83 12.19 -13.10
CA SER A 210 -0.24 11.96 -14.43
C SER A 210 -0.98 10.93 -15.27
N ASN A 211 -1.69 9.97 -14.64
CA ASN A 211 -2.44 8.94 -15.36
C ASN A 211 -3.85 9.39 -15.77
N LEU A 212 -4.32 10.54 -15.27
CA LEU A 212 -5.67 11.07 -15.49
C LEU A 212 -5.70 12.36 -16.28
N LYS A 213 -4.55 12.99 -16.56
CA LYS A 213 -4.47 14.35 -17.11
C LYS A 213 -5.27 14.56 -18.40
N ASP A 214 -5.30 13.58 -19.30
CA ASP A 214 -5.99 13.65 -20.59
C ASP A 214 -7.52 13.46 -20.48
N HIS A 215 -8.01 13.08 -19.31
CA HIS A 215 -9.42 12.84 -19.01
C HIS A 215 -10.01 13.86 -18.01
N ILE A 216 -9.21 14.82 -17.58
CA ILE A 216 -9.63 15.93 -16.73
C ILE A 216 -9.78 17.17 -17.61
N PRO A 217 -10.93 17.89 -17.60
CA PRO A 217 -11.12 19.08 -18.43
C PRO A 217 -10.02 20.11 -18.21
N GLU A 218 -9.50 20.69 -19.31
CA GLU A 218 -8.53 21.80 -19.26
C GLU A 218 -9.09 22.95 -18.41
N GLY A 219 -8.29 23.46 -17.47
CA GLY A 219 -8.68 24.56 -16.57
C GLY A 219 -9.34 24.12 -15.27
N SER A 220 -9.68 22.84 -15.07
CA SER A 220 -9.91 22.30 -13.74
C SER A 220 -8.56 22.18 -13.05
N ASN A 221 -8.21 23.19 -12.24
CA ASN A 221 -7.06 23.07 -11.36
C ASN A 221 -7.12 21.71 -10.64
N VAL A 222 -5.96 21.06 -10.47
CA VAL A 222 -5.72 19.72 -9.90
C VAL A 222 -6.33 19.47 -8.50
N SER A 223 -7.37 20.13 -8.18
CA SER A 223 -8.18 19.99 -6.98
C SER A 223 -9.47 19.21 -7.21
N ILE A 224 -9.45 18.19 -8.10
CA ILE A 224 -10.43 17.12 -7.92
C ILE A 224 -10.06 16.49 -6.60
N SER A 225 -10.88 16.65 -5.57
CA SER A 225 -10.64 15.94 -4.32
C SER A 225 -10.62 14.46 -4.64
N VAL A 226 -9.80 13.74 -3.92
CA VAL A 226 -9.85 12.27 -3.98
C VAL A 226 -11.29 11.78 -3.77
N SER A 227 -12.07 12.48 -2.96
CA SER A 227 -13.51 12.19 -2.74
C SER A 227 -14.35 12.41 -3.99
N ASP A 228 -14.16 13.53 -4.72
CA ASP A 228 -14.91 13.80 -5.95
C ASP A 228 -14.52 12.83 -7.07
N TYR A 229 -13.25 12.46 -7.15
CA TYR A 229 -12.79 11.40 -8.06
C TYR A 229 -13.58 10.10 -7.82
N PHE A 230 -13.67 9.63 -6.57
CA PHE A 230 -14.39 8.41 -6.26
C PHE A 230 -15.87 8.48 -6.58
N SER A 231 -16.53 9.61 -6.32
CA SER A 231 -17.96 9.75 -6.56
C SER A 231 -18.31 9.97 -8.04
N THR A 232 -17.46 10.65 -8.80
CA THR A 232 -17.74 11.07 -10.18
C THR A 232 -17.18 10.13 -11.24
N MET A 233 -15.96 9.63 -11.07
CA MET A 233 -15.25 8.88 -12.10
C MET A 233 -15.35 7.36 -11.95
N LEU A 234 -15.53 6.83 -10.73
CA LEU A 234 -15.58 5.38 -10.54
C LEU A 234 -16.97 4.81 -10.90
N ASP A 235 -16.95 3.62 -11.47
CA ASP A 235 -18.15 2.84 -11.73
C ASP A 235 -18.57 2.12 -10.45
N GLN A 236 -19.62 2.63 -9.82
CA GLN A 236 -20.17 2.06 -8.59
C GLN A 236 -20.97 0.77 -8.81
N THR A 237 -21.20 0.39 -10.07
CA THR A 237 -21.92 -0.82 -10.46
C THR A 237 -20.98 -1.96 -10.85
N MET A 238 -19.66 -1.79 -10.64
CA MET A 238 -18.66 -2.84 -10.90
C MET A 238 -19.04 -4.14 -10.17
N ASP A 239 -19.10 -5.22 -10.92
CA ASP A 239 -19.43 -6.56 -10.47
C ASP A 239 -18.35 -7.59 -10.83
N TRP A 240 -18.63 -8.87 -10.62
CA TRP A 240 -17.70 -9.96 -10.91
C TRP A 240 -17.47 -10.16 -12.41
N ASP A 241 -18.45 -9.87 -13.26
CA ASP A 241 -18.30 -9.94 -14.72
C ASP A 241 -17.32 -8.86 -15.21
N ALA A 242 -17.43 -7.65 -14.65
CA ALA A 242 -16.49 -6.57 -14.92
C ALA A 242 -15.05 -6.93 -14.45
N ALA A 243 -14.92 -7.57 -13.30
CA ALA A 243 -13.61 -8.04 -12.80
C ALA A 243 -13.01 -9.13 -13.71
N ALA A 244 -13.84 -10.06 -14.20
CA ALA A 244 -13.43 -11.09 -15.15
C ALA A 244 -13.01 -10.50 -16.51
N GLU A 245 -13.70 -9.45 -16.99
CA GLU A 245 -13.33 -8.72 -18.21
C GLU A 245 -11.95 -8.05 -18.06
N VAL A 246 -11.69 -7.38 -16.93
CA VAL A 246 -10.38 -6.77 -16.62
C VAL A 246 -9.29 -7.86 -16.59
N ARG A 247 -9.54 -8.99 -15.91
CA ARG A 247 -8.62 -10.13 -15.86
C ARG A 247 -8.27 -10.63 -17.26
N LYS A 248 -9.29 -10.81 -18.11
CA LYS A 248 -9.13 -11.27 -19.48
C LYS A 248 -8.32 -10.27 -20.34
N ARG A 249 -8.60 -8.96 -20.20
CA ARG A 249 -7.89 -7.92 -20.94
C ARG A 249 -6.44 -7.82 -20.54
N TRP A 250 -6.14 -7.90 -19.25
CA TRP A 250 -4.79 -7.83 -18.73
C TRP A 250 -3.92 -9.01 -19.18
N GLY A 251 -4.40 -10.25 -19.07
CA GLY A 251 -3.76 -11.46 -19.60
C GLY A 251 -2.47 -11.92 -18.92
N LYS A 252 -1.98 -11.21 -17.89
CA LYS A 252 -0.81 -11.57 -17.07
C LYS A 252 -1.22 -11.78 -15.61
N ALA A 253 -0.27 -11.75 -14.66
CA ALA A 253 -0.51 -11.88 -13.23
C ALA A 253 -1.55 -10.85 -12.74
N PHE A 254 -2.64 -11.34 -12.13
CA PHE A 254 -3.81 -10.54 -11.76
C PHE A 254 -4.20 -10.75 -10.31
N CYS A 255 -4.38 -9.64 -9.59
CA CYS A 255 -4.75 -9.64 -8.19
C CYS A 255 -6.05 -8.85 -7.97
N LEU A 256 -6.91 -9.32 -7.08
CA LEU A 256 -8.02 -8.52 -6.53
C LEU A 256 -7.62 -7.94 -5.18
N LYS A 257 -7.67 -6.61 -5.06
CA LYS A 257 -7.32 -5.90 -3.82
C LYS A 257 -8.57 -5.43 -3.09
N GLY A 258 -8.71 -5.81 -1.81
CA GLY A 258 -9.87 -5.42 -0.98
C GLY A 258 -10.79 -6.59 -0.64
N ILE A 259 -10.31 -7.82 -0.76
CA ILE A 259 -11.09 -9.02 -0.44
C ILE A 259 -11.04 -9.26 1.07
N MET A 260 -12.22 -9.28 1.71
CA MET A 260 -12.38 -9.45 3.16
C MET A 260 -13.36 -10.57 3.54
N SER A 261 -13.91 -11.32 2.57
CA SER A 261 -14.78 -12.46 2.84
C SER A 261 -14.29 -13.73 2.14
N VAL A 262 -14.60 -14.88 2.73
CA VAL A 262 -14.32 -16.20 2.14
C VAL A 262 -15.12 -16.41 0.85
N GLU A 263 -16.35 -15.90 0.80
CA GLU A 263 -17.19 -16.00 -0.39
C GLU A 263 -16.56 -15.28 -1.58
N ASP A 264 -16.10 -14.03 -1.38
CA ASP A 264 -15.44 -13.26 -2.43
C ASP A 264 -14.06 -13.84 -2.80
N ALA A 265 -13.33 -14.42 -1.84
CA ALA A 265 -12.09 -15.12 -2.13
C ALA A 265 -12.30 -16.33 -3.07
N ARG A 266 -13.37 -17.10 -2.90
CA ARG A 266 -13.75 -18.17 -3.82
C ARG A 266 -14.13 -17.67 -5.20
N LYS A 267 -14.92 -16.59 -5.28
CA LYS A 267 -15.26 -15.95 -6.56
C LYS A 267 -14.01 -15.42 -7.28
N ALA A 268 -13.00 -14.95 -6.53
CA ALA A 268 -11.72 -14.55 -7.12
C ALA A 268 -11.00 -15.73 -7.79
N VAL A 269 -11.05 -16.93 -7.19
CA VAL A 269 -10.57 -18.17 -7.83
C VAL A 269 -11.38 -18.47 -9.08
N ASP A 270 -12.71 -18.40 -9.02
CA ASP A 270 -13.61 -18.73 -10.14
C ASP A 270 -13.35 -17.86 -11.38
N ILE A 271 -13.01 -16.58 -11.22
CA ILE A 271 -12.65 -15.70 -12.35
C ILE A 271 -11.20 -15.83 -12.79
N GLY A 272 -10.41 -16.73 -12.17
CA GLY A 272 -9.01 -17.00 -12.53
C GLY A 272 -8.03 -15.93 -12.03
N ALA A 273 -8.26 -15.29 -10.88
CA ALA A 273 -7.26 -14.46 -10.25
C ALA A 273 -6.05 -15.28 -9.80
N ASP A 274 -4.84 -14.72 -9.92
CA ASP A 274 -3.60 -15.36 -9.49
C ASP A 274 -3.32 -15.07 -7.99
N ALA A 275 -3.87 -13.97 -7.47
CA ALA A 275 -3.76 -13.60 -6.07
C ALA A 275 -4.95 -12.76 -5.58
N ILE A 276 -5.06 -12.69 -4.26
CA ILE A 276 -5.90 -11.70 -3.56
C ILE A 276 -5.10 -10.97 -2.50
N MET A 277 -5.40 -9.68 -2.35
CA MET A 277 -4.95 -8.90 -1.19
C MET A 277 -6.09 -8.81 -0.19
N VAL A 278 -5.93 -9.50 0.95
CA VAL A 278 -6.80 -9.36 2.11
C VAL A 278 -6.53 -7.98 2.70
N SER A 279 -7.45 -7.06 2.45
CA SER A 279 -7.26 -5.63 2.68
C SER A 279 -8.59 -4.93 2.98
N ASN A 280 -8.58 -4.02 3.93
CA ASN A 280 -9.66 -3.06 4.19
C ASN A 280 -9.21 -1.62 3.87
N HIS A 281 -8.30 -1.47 2.88
CA HIS A 281 -7.74 -0.18 2.47
C HIS A 281 -7.05 0.60 3.60
N GLY A 282 -6.49 -0.12 4.58
CA GLY A 282 -5.87 0.49 5.75
C GLY A 282 -6.84 1.24 6.67
N GLY A 283 -8.12 0.82 6.72
CA GLY A 283 -9.18 1.45 7.49
C GLY A 283 -9.67 2.77 6.91
N ARG A 284 -9.48 3.04 5.63
CA ARG A 284 -9.83 4.30 4.96
C ARG A 284 -11.18 4.25 4.24
N GLN A 285 -11.85 3.10 4.21
CA GLN A 285 -13.13 2.86 3.55
C GLN A 285 -14.21 2.56 4.57
N LEU A 286 -14.62 1.31 4.74
CA LEU A 286 -15.62 0.92 5.73
C LEU A 286 -15.00 0.86 7.12
N ASP A 287 -15.37 1.78 8.03
CA ASP A 287 -15.00 1.67 9.44
C ASP A 287 -15.86 0.61 10.15
N GLY A 288 -15.35 0.04 11.24
CA GLY A 288 -15.97 -1.13 11.88
C GLY A 288 -15.70 -2.45 11.17
N SER A 289 -14.97 -2.45 10.03
CA SER A 289 -14.53 -3.66 9.35
C SER A 289 -13.53 -4.47 10.18
N ARG A 290 -13.49 -5.78 9.94
CA ARG A 290 -12.49 -6.68 10.53
C ARG A 290 -11.08 -6.34 10.04
N SER A 291 -10.04 -6.58 10.83
CA SER A 291 -8.66 -6.40 10.37
C SER A 291 -8.28 -7.46 9.32
N PRO A 292 -7.38 -7.15 8.37
CA PRO A 292 -6.88 -8.15 7.42
C PRO A 292 -6.24 -9.35 8.10
N PHE A 293 -5.49 -9.14 9.19
CA PHE A 293 -4.85 -10.22 9.93
C PHE A 293 -5.86 -11.15 10.62
N ASP A 294 -6.93 -10.61 11.22
CA ASP A 294 -8.00 -11.42 11.83
C ASP A 294 -8.78 -12.24 10.79
N GLN A 295 -8.91 -11.73 9.55
CA GLN A 295 -9.63 -12.39 8.46
C GLN A 295 -8.76 -13.40 7.71
N LEU A 296 -7.45 -13.28 7.82
CA LEU A 296 -6.48 -14.00 7.00
C LEU A 296 -6.64 -15.51 7.08
N ALA A 297 -6.77 -16.08 8.29
CA ALA A 297 -6.81 -17.53 8.48
C ALA A 297 -7.98 -18.20 7.73
N GLU A 298 -9.18 -17.61 7.83
CA GLU A 298 -10.38 -18.13 7.16
C GLU A 298 -10.24 -18.12 5.63
N ILE A 299 -9.62 -17.08 5.09
CA ILE A 299 -9.38 -16.94 3.66
C ILE A 299 -8.30 -17.90 3.18
N VAL A 300 -7.19 -18.02 3.90
CA VAL A 300 -6.12 -18.97 3.58
C VAL A 300 -6.65 -20.41 3.59
N ASP A 301 -7.48 -20.77 4.58
CA ASP A 301 -8.08 -22.11 4.66
C ASP A 301 -9.03 -22.42 3.50
N ALA A 302 -9.63 -21.37 2.92
CA ALA A 302 -10.60 -21.53 1.83
C ALA A 302 -9.99 -21.60 0.44
N VAL A 303 -8.88 -20.88 0.19
CA VAL A 303 -8.34 -20.67 -1.17
C VAL A 303 -6.81 -20.65 -1.25
N GLY A 304 -6.09 -20.74 -0.13
CA GLY A 304 -4.63 -20.57 -0.10
C GLY A 304 -3.83 -21.67 -0.82
N ASP A 305 -4.46 -22.80 -1.16
CA ASP A 305 -3.92 -23.86 -2.00
C ASP A 305 -4.16 -23.65 -3.51
N GLN A 306 -4.96 -22.65 -3.89
CA GLN A 306 -5.38 -22.37 -5.25
C GLN A 306 -4.81 -21.07 -5.80
N ILE A 307 -4.72 -20.03 -4.97
CA ILE A 307 -4.19 -18.70 -5.35
C ILE A 307 -3.32 -18.12 -4.23
N ASP A 308 -2.45 -17.18 -4.55
CA ASP A 308 -1.63 -16.51 -3.57
C ASP A 308 -2.48 -15.55 -2.70
N VAL A 309 -2.36 -15.67 -1.37
CA VAL A 309 -3.04 -14.78 -0.42
C VAL A 309 -2.03 -13.80 0.18
N ILE A 310 -2.27 -12.51 -0.01
CA ILE A 310 -1.42 -11.41 0.46
C ILE A 310 -2.12 -10.71 1.63
N CYS A 311 -1.43 -10.53 2.76
CA CYS A 311 -1.95 -9.75 3.88
C CYS A 311 -1.57 -8.28 3.72
N ASP A 312 -2.57 -7.39 3.49
CA ASP A 312 -2.35 -5.95 3.26
C ASP A 312 -3.00 -5.10 4.35
N GLY A 313 -2.18 -4.48 5.17
CA GLY A 313 -2.59 -3.53 6.20
C GLY A 313 -2.10 -3.84 7.61
N GLY A 314 -1.96 -2.79 8.42
CA GLY A 314 -1.52 -2.89 9.81
C GLY A 314 -0.04 -3.22 10.02
N ILE A 315 0.71 -3.49 8.96
CA ILE A 315 2.13 -3.85 9.03
C ILE A 315 2.97 -2.66 9.49
N GLN A 316 3.67 -2.84 10.62
CA GLN A 316 4.57 -1.84 11.21
C GLN A 316 5.90 -2.44 11.70
N ARG A 317 6.01 -3.77 11.77
CA ARG A 317 7.16 -4.51 12.31
C ARG A 317 7.39 -5.79 11.50
N GLY A 318 8.63 -6.29 11.51
CA GLY A 318 8.96 -7.59 10.94
C GLY A 318 8.18 -8.74 11.57
N THR A 319 7.90 -8.67 12.89
CA THR A 319 7.07 -9.66 13.58
C THR A 319 5.62 -9.73 13.08
N HIS A 320 5.05 -8.62 12.57
CA HIS A 320 3.73 -8.64 11.95
C HIS A 320 3.75 -9.44 10.64
N VAL A 321 4.82 -9.27 9.85
CA VAL A 321 5.02 -10.06 8.62
C VAL A 321 5.17 -11.54 8.97
N LEU A 322 6.01 -11.90 9.95
CA LEU A 322 6.18 -13.30 10.38
C LEU A 322 4.87 -13.94 10.84
N LYS A 323 4.05 -13.21 11.60
CA LYS A 323 2.72 -13.68 12.04
C LYS A 323 1.81 -13.97 10.83
N ALA A 324 1.73 -13.05 9.87
CA ALA A 324 0.90 -13.25 8.68
C ALA A 324 1.40 -14.43 7.82
N LEU A 325 2.71 -14.56 7.63
CA LEU A 325 3.31 -15.71 6.92
C LEU A 325 3.03 -17.02 7.66
N SER A 326 3.14 -17.03 9.00
CA SER A 326 2.83 -18.21 9.82
C SER A 326 1.35 -18.62 9.75
N VAL A 327 0.44 -17.69 9.51
CA VAL A 327 -0.98 -18.00 9.21
C VAL A 327 -1.12 -18.67 7.85
N GLY A 328 -0.25 -18.35 6.89
CA GLY A 328 -0.25 -18.91 5.54
C GLY A 328 -0.33 -17.85 4.44
N ALA A 329 -0.14 -16.56 4.75
CA ALA A 329 0.04 -15.55 3.72
C ALA A 329 1.30 -15.83 2.90
N LYS A 330 1.23 -15.60 1.60
CA LYS A 330 2.37 -15.74 0.68
C LYS A 330 3.36 -14.58 0.83
N ALA A 331 2.83 -13.39 1.07
CA ALA A 331 3.57 -12.18 1.37
C ALA A 331 2.68 -11.16 2.12
N CYS A 332 3.29 -10.06 2.53
CA CYS A 332 2.62 -8.92 3.10
C CYS A 332 2.84 -7.66 2.27
N SER A 333 1.92 -6.70 2.41
CA SER A 333 2.10 -5.36 1.88
C SER A 333 1.60 -4.30 2.86
N GLY A 334 2.01 -3.07 2.65
CA GLY A 334 1.53 -1.96 3.47
C GLY A 334 1.96 -0.60 2.90
N GLY A 335 1.16 0.42 3.13
CA GLY A 335 1.39 1.76 2.58
C GLY A 335 2.03 2.73 3.58
N ARG A 336 1.36 2.95 4.73
CA ARG A 336 1.74 4.05 5.64
C ARG A 336 3.16 3.95 6.17
N TRP A 337 3.67 2.74 6.45
CA TRP A 337 5.00 2.56 7.03
C TRP A 337 6.11 3.14 6.15
N TYR A 338 6.02 2.99 4.83
CA TYR A 338 6.99 3.57 3.91
C TYR A 338 6.63 5.01 3.50
N LEU A 339 5.34 5.39 3.48
CA LEU A 339 4.93 6.78 3.21
C LEU A 339 5.44 7.75 4.26
N TYR A 340 5.44 7.36 5.54
CA TYR A 340 6.07 8.17 6.59
C TYR A 340 7.58 8.34 6.34
N ALA A 341 8.24 7.29 5.87
CA ALA A 341 9.66 7.32 5.55
C ALA A 341 9.95 8.20 4.33
N LEU A 342 9.13 8.06 3.26
CA LEU A 342 9.17 8.93 2.08
C LEU A 342 9.02 10.41 2.47
N ALA A 343 7.98 10.73 3.24
CA ALA A 343 7.72 12.10 3.71
C ALA A 343 8.86 12.64 4.58
N GLY A 344 9.47 11.78 5.37
CA GLY A 344 10.56 12.15 6.27
C GLY A 344 11.88 12.46 5.56
N ALA A 345 12.25 11.68 4.52
CA ALA A 345 13.59 11.76 3.93
C ALA A 345 13.68 11.20 2.48
N GLY A 346 12.60 11.18 1.72
CA GLY A 346 12.59 10.72 0.32
C GLY A 346 13.08 9.28 0.17
N GLN A 347 13.86 9.00 -0.88
CA GLN A 347 14.41 7.68 -1.17
C GLN A 347 15.19 7.10 0.02
N ALA A 348 16.10 7.88 0.61
CA ALA A 348 16.90 7.44 1.77
C ALA A 348 16.03 7.04 2.97
N GLY A 349 14.87 7.71 3.14
CA GLY A 349 13.89 7.34 4.14
C GLY A 349 13.29 5.97 3.87
N VAL A 350 12.83 5.72 2.65
CA VAL A 350 12.22 4.44 2.24
C VAL A 350 13.24 3.30 2.34
N GLU A 351 14.47 3.49 1.85
CA GLU A 351 15.56 2.51 1.98
C GLU A 351 15.86 2.19 3.44
N ARG A 352 15.88 3.21 4.32
CA ARG A 352 16.06 2.99 5.76
C ARG A 352 14.92 2.19 6.38
N ALA A 353 13.67 2.44 5.96
CA ALA A 353 12.52 1.68 6.43
C ALA A 353 12.56 0.22 5.95
N LEU A 354 12.93 -0.02 4.69
CA LEU A 354 13.14 -1.36 4.14
C LEU A 354 14.29 -2.10 4.87
N THR A 355 15.42 -1.42 5.09
CA THR A 355 16.54 -1.98 5.86
C THR A 355 16.11 -2.39 7.28
N ASN A 356 15.32 -1.56 7.95
CA ASN A 356 14.82 -1.88 9.29
C ASN A 356 13.92 -3.12 9.25
N MET A 357 12.98 -3.21 8.30
CA MET A 357 12.09 -4.36 8.15
C MET A 357 12.86 -5.64 7.83
N GLN A 358 13.81 -5.58 6.89
CA GLN A 358 14.65 -6.72 6.54
C GLN A 358 15.50 -7.19 7.73
N SER A 359 16.09 -6.25 8.47
CA SER A 359 16.88 -6.57 9.67
C SER A 359 16.01 -7.19 10.78
N GLU A 360 14.79 -6.72 10.97
CA GLU A 360 13.83 -7.33 11.89
C GLU A 360 13.49 -8.74 11.45
N LEU A 361 13.15 -8.96 10.18
CA LEU A 361 12.82 -10.27 9.64
C LEU A 361 13.97 -11.27 9.82
N LEU A 362 15.19 -10.91 9.43
CA LEU A 362 16.37 -11.78 9.57
C LEU A 362 16.63 -12.14 11.04
N ARG A 363 16.61 -11.16 11.94
CA ARG A 363 16.81 -11.39 13.38
C ARG A 363 15.71 -12.28 13.95
N ASP A 364 14.45 -11.97 13.64
CA ASP A 364 13.30 -12.61 14.28
C ASP A 364 13.10 -14.03 13.73
N MET A 365 13.35 -14.31 12.44
CA MET A 365 13.41 -15.67 11.92
C MET A 365 14.50 -16.50 12.59
N LYS A 366 15.68 -15.91 12.85
CA LYS A 366 16.75 -16.59 13.58
C LYS A 366 16.31 -16.94 15.01
N LEU A 367 15.63 -16.03 15.68
CA LEU A 367 15.05 -16.25 17.02
C LEU A 367 13.92 -17.28 16.99
N MET A 368 13.15 -17.35 15.92
CA MET A 368 12.10 -18.35 15.69
C MET A 368 12.64 -19.74 15.37
N GLY A 369 13.93 -19.87 15.03
CA GLY A 369 14.53 -21.12 14.56
C GLY A 369 14.12 -21.52 13.14
N ALA A 370 13.69 -20.56 12.33
CA ALA A 370 13.29 -20.74 10.93
C ALA A 370 14.41 -20.31 9.98
N LYS A 371 14.74 -21.14 8.98
CA LYS A 371 15.77 -20.86 7.95
C LYS A 371 15.19 -20.23 6.71
N THR A 372 13.97 -20.61 6.36
CA THR A 372 13.23 -20.13 5.20
C THR A 372 11.83 -19.72 5.60
N ILE A 373 11.15 -18.96 4.74
CA ILE A 373 9.73 -18.61 4.95
C ILE A 373 8.85 -19.86 5.04
N GLY A 374 9.22 -20.93 4.29
CA GLY A 374 8.49 -22.21 4.31
C GLY A 374 8.54 -22.96 5.65
N ASP A 375 9.49 -22.61 6.54
CA ASP A 375 9.56 -23.20 7.89
C ASP A 375 8.53 -22.59 8.85
N LEU A 376 7.91 -21.45 8.50
CA LEU A 376 6.90 -20.79 9.30
C LEU A 376 5.55 -21.49 9.12
N SER A 377 4.85 -21.71 10.24
CA SER A 377 3.53 -22.35 10.22
C SER A 377 2.69 -21.89 11.41
N ARG A 378 1.42 -22.27 11.43
CA ARG A 378 0.51 -21.96 12.56
C ARG A 378 0.96 -22.56 13.89
N THR A 379 1.86 -23.57 13.87
CA THR A 379 2.45 -24.09 15.11
C THR A 379 3.32 -23.06 15.82
N ASN A 380 3.81 -22.07 15.09
CA ASN A 380 4.54 -20.92 15.63
C ASN A 380 3.65 -19.81 16.22
N LEU A 381 2.34 -20.00 16.24
CA LEU A 381 1.38 -19.00 16.71
C LEU A 381 0.57 -19.47 17.90
N ARG A 382 0.26 -18.53 18.80
CA ARG A 382 -0.75 -18.71 19.85
C ARG A 382 -1.60 -17.44 19.94
N PHE A 383 -2.89 -17.58 19.70
CA PHE A 383 -3.85 -16.50 19.91
C PHE A 383 -4.26 -16.46 21.38
N ARG A 384 -4.30 -15.26 21.97
CA ARG A 384 -4.72 -15.00 23.35
C ARG A 384 -6.23 -14.84 23.45
#